data_6f55b5d4c13bb9fbca0ad6e7966a6bfb
#
_entry.id   6f55b5d4c13bb9fbca0ad6e7966a6bfb
#
_cell.length_a   1.000
_cell.length_b   1.000
_cell.length_c   1.000
_cell.angle_alpha   90.00
_cell.angle_beta   90.00
_cell.angle_gamma   90.00
#
_symmetry.space_group_name_H-M   'P 1'
#
loop_
_entity.id
_entity.type
_entity.pdbx_description
1 polymer ?
#
loop_
_entity_poly.entity_id
_entity_poly.type
_entity_poly.pdbx_seq_one_letter_code
_entity_poly.pdbx_strand_id
1 'polypeptide(L)'
;SNGMELALSLIRKYLPEGAFSRIYLDEQPKDSGKYFAGAIALESSDINAAGFAMFKIKPKTENVSLSWAADAPASMTVSQLQSADLTAKVISDGQVAENGKVSYTYKKKTFLWFSSKMSGVPTEPGTYTQTAKAGGNYSCSTISRTITVTADPQPAAAEQPAA
;
A
#
# COMPACT_ATOMS: atom_id res chain seq x y z
N SER A 1 14.50 28.37 16.60
CA SER A 1 14.24 29.77 16.93
C SER A 1 13.05 29.89 17.87
N ASN A 2 12.99 30.94 18.64
CA ASN A 2 11.90 31.18 19.62
C ASN A 2 10.52 31.27 18.91
N GLY A 3 10.48 31.78 17.70
CA GLY A 3 9.26 31.89 16.90
C GLY A 3 8.68 30.53 16.52
N MET A 4 9.53 29.59 16.16
CA MET A 4 9.10 28.26 15.78
C MET A 4 8.62 27.45 16.99
N GLU A 5 9.28 27.56 18.13
CA GLU A 5 8.84 26.92 19.38
C GLU A 5 7.49 27.48 19.85
N LEU A 6 7.28 28.78 19.71
CA LEU A 6 6.01 29.41 20.05
C LEU A 6 4.89 28.90 19.13
N ALA A 7 5.14 28.82 17.81
CA ALA A 7 4.16 28.29 16.86
C ALA A 7 3.78 26.84 17.19
N LEU A 8 4.76 25.99 17.50
CA LEU A 8 4.52 24.59 17.87
C LEU A 8 3.73 24.49 19.18
N SER A 9 4.04 25.32 20.16
CA SER A 9 3.32 25.30 21.44
C SER A 9 1.86 25.72 21.27
N LEU A 10 1.56 26.67 20.40
CA LEU A 10 0.21 27.09 20.07
C LEU A 10 -0.57 26.00 19.32
N ILE A 11 0.06 25.35 18.36
CA ILE A 11 -0.52 24.21 17.64
C ILE A 11 -0.89 23.10 18.64
N ARG A 12 0.00 22.73 19.53
CA ARG A 12 -0.24 21.71 20.55
C ARG A 12 -1.33 22.12 21.55
N LYS A 13 -1.44 23.39 21.86
CA LYS A 13 -2.42 23.89 22.82
C LYS A 13 -3.86 23.90 22.28
N TYR A 14 -4.04 24.28 21.01
CA TYR A 14 -5.37 24.51 20.43
C TYR A 14 -5.86 23.41 19.50
N LEU A 15 -5.01 22.46 19.12
CA LEU A 15 -5.40 21.35 18.25
C LEU A 15 -5.52 20.05 19.06
N PRO A 16 -6.51 19.22 18.76
CA PRO A 16 -6.67 17.93 19.43
C PRO A 16 -5.42 17.06 19.22
N GLU A 17 -5.04 16.34 20.25
CA GLU A 17 -3.96 15.35 20.16
C GLU A 17 -4.25 14.36 19.04
N GLY A 18 -3.29 14.12 18.15
CA GLY A 18 -3.45 13.24 17.01
C GLY A 18 -4.13 13.88 15.80
N ALA A 19 -4.47 15.18 15.81
CA ALA A 19 -5.01 15.88 14.65
C ALA A 19 -4.07 15.84 13.44
N PHE A 20 -2.76 15.78 13.69
CA PHE A 20 -1.74 15.66 12.65
C PHE A 20 -0.79 14.51 12.99
N SER A 21 -0.61 13.61 12.03
CA SER A 21 0.36 12.52 12.14
C SER A 21 1.79 13.00 11.94
N ARG A 22 1.97 14.15 11.29
CA ARG A 22 3.28 14.72 11.00
C ARG A 22 3.19 16.23 10.82
N ILE A 23 4.17 16.96 11.35
CA ILE A 23 4.31 18.40 11.17
C ILE A 23 5.58 18.66 10.35
N TYR A 24 5.44 19.39 9.24
CA TYR A 24 6.54 19.84 8.41
C TYR A 24 6.83 21.30 8.72
N LEU A 25 8.08 21.59 9.05
CA LEU A 25 8.55 22.95 9.36
C LEU A 25 9.59 23.34 8.31
N ASP A 26 9.31 24.44 7.59
CA ASP A 26 10.16 24.94 6.51
C ASP A 26 10.44 23.92 5.39
N GLU A 27 9.63 22.87 5.30
CA GLU A 27 9.69 21.88 4.24
C GLU A 27 8.34 21.74 3.57
N GLN A 28 8.35 21.40 2.29
CA GLN A 28 7.13 21.04 1.58
C GLN A 28 6.89 19.54 1.64
N PRO A 29 5.67 19.10 1.93
CA PRO A 29 5.33 17.69 1.85
C PRO A 29 5.42 17.20 0.40
N LYS A 30 5.92 15.99 0.22
CA LYS A 30 6.11 15.36 -1.11
C LYS A 30 5.12 14.24 -1.37
N ASP A 31 4.58 13.64 -0.33
CA ASP A 31 3.68 12.51 -0.45
C ASP A 31 2.24 12.95 -0.73
N SER A 32 1.49 12.11 -1.42
CA SER A 32 0.06 12.33 -1.63
C SER A 32 -0.68 12.37 -0.29
N GLY A 33 -1.70 13.20 -0.20
CA GLY A 33 -2.50 13.33 1.01
C GLY A 33 -3.16 14.69 1.12
N LYS A 34 -3.88 14.85 2.22
CA LYS A 34 -4.48 16.12 2.58
C LYS A 34 -3.58 16.83 3.58
N TYR A 35 -3.35 18.11 3.35
CA TYR A 35 -2.45 18.90 4.17
C TYR A 35 -3.12 20.17 4.62
N PHE A 36 -2.69 20.63 5.79
CA PHE A 36 -3.06 21.90 6.36
C PHE A 36 -1.80 22.76 6.47
N ALA A 37 -1.78 23.90 5.80
CA ALA A 37 -0.66 24.81 5.86
C ALA A 37 -1.03 26.01 6.74
N GLY A 38 -0.13 26.37 7.64
CA GLY A 38 -0.28 27.55 8.47
C GLY A 38 0.92 28.45 8.38
N ALA A 39 0.69 29.74 8.42
CA ALA A 39 1.73 30.75 8.51
C ALA A 39 1.39 31.71 9.65
N ILE A 40 2.40 32.03 10.44
CA ILE A 40 2.26 32.95 11.58
C ILE A 40 3.31 34.05 11.43
N ALA A 41 2.86 35.30 11.47
CA ALA A 41 3.74 36.45 11.54
C ALA A 41 3.85 36.89 12.99
N LEU A 42 5.07 37.07 13.45
CA LEU A 42 5.36 37.49 14.83
C LEU A 42 5.96 38.90 14.82
N GLU A 43 5.50 39.71 15.76
CA GLU A 43 6.14 40.97 16.11
C GLU A 43 6.60 40.86 17.58
N SER A 44 7.92 40.83 17.77
CA SER A 44 8.51 40.45 19.08
C SER A 44 8.11 39.03 19.48
N SER A 45 7.37 38.84 20.57
CA SER A 45 6.86 37.56 21.02
C SER A 45 5.36 37.42 20.80
N ASP A 46 4.72 38.40 20.16
CA ASP A 46 3.28 38.44 19.94
C ASP A 46 2.96 38.04 18.53
N ILE A 47 1.83 37.34 18.40
CA ILE A 47 1.30 36.96 17.07
C ILE A 47 0.64 38.20 16.45
N ASN A 48 1.21 38.67 15.33
CA ASN A 48 0.70 39.79 14.58
C ASN A 48 -0.34 39.37 13.54
N ALA A 49 -0.11 38.24 12.88
CA ALA A 49 -1.02 37.69 11.92
C ALA A 49 -0.90 36.17 11.85
N ALA A 50 -1.97 35.49 11.51
CA ALA A 50 -1.98 34.06 11.25
C ALA A 50 -2.84 33.77 10.01
N GLY A 51 -2.38 32.89 9.17
CA GLY A 51 -3.11 32.44 7.99
C GLY A 51 -3.05 30.92 7.86
N PHE A 52 -4.14 30.33 7.40
CA PHE A 52 -4.25 28.89 7.24
C PHE A 52 -4.87 28.56 5.89
N ALA A 53 -4.40 27.49 5.29
CA ALA A 53 -4.94 26.94 4.05
C ALA A 53 -4.92 25.42 4.09
N MET A 54 -5.88 24.81 3.44
CA MET A 54 -5.91 23.36 3.22
C MET A 54 -5.57 23.09 1.77
N PHE A 55 -4.77 22.07 1.52
CA PHE A 55 -4.45 21.63 0.16
C PHE A 55 -4.32 20.10 0.11
N LYS A 56 -4.35 19.58 -1.11
CA LYS A 56 -4.26 18.14 -1.37
C LYS A 56 -3.18 17.89 -2.42
N ILE A 57 -2.28 16.98 -2.12
CA ILE A 57 -1.35 16.43 -3.10
C ILE A 57 -1.97 15.14 -3.64
N LYS A 58 -2.29 15.13 -4.93
CA LYS A 58 -2.89 13.96 -5.59
C LYS A 58 -1.82 12.94 -5.94
N PRO A 59 -2.15 11.64 -5.94
CA PRO A 59 -1.25 10.63 -6.48
C PRO A 59 -0.93 10.92 -7.95
N LYS A 60 0.28 10.55 -8.37
CA LYS A 60 0.67 10.62 -9.78
C LYS A 60 -0.11 9.58 -10.58
N THR A 61 -0.71 9.98 -11.68
CA THR A 61 -1.48 9.11 -12.59
C THR A 61 -0.87 9.00 -13.97
N GLU A 62 -0.08 10.00 -14.38
CA GLU A 62 0.52 10.04 -15.72
C GLU A 62 1.73 9.13 -15.81
N ASN A 63 1.76 8.31 -16.86
CA ASN A 63 2.83 7.34 -17.11
C ASN A 63 3.10 6.40 -15.93
N VAL A 64 2.04 5.98 -15.25
CA VAL A 64 2.09 5.04 -14.14
C VAL A 64 1.38 3.76 -14.53
N SER A 65 2.02 2.65 -14.26
CA SER A 65 1.47 1.30 -14.46
C SER A 65 1.94 0.35 -13.38
N LEU A 66 1.31 -0.81 -13.32
CA LEU A 66 1.75 -1.93 -12.50
C LEU A 66 2.32 -3.03 -13.38
N SER A 67 3.34 -3.69 -12.90
CA SER A 67 3.94 -4.85 -13.56
C SER A 67 4.23 -5.93 -12.53
N TRP A 68 3.91 -7.18 -12.85
CA TRP A 68 4.27 -8.30 -11.98
C TRP A 68 5.80 -8.44 -11.91
N ALA A 69 6.32 -8.63 -10.70
CA ALA A 69 7.75 -8.78 -10.49
C ALA A 69 8.29 -10.09 -11.10
N ALA A 70 7.46 -11.12 -11.12
CA ALA A 70 7.76 -12.41 -11.74
C ALA A 70 6.50 -13.03 -12.33
N ASP A 71 6.65 -13.82 -13.37
CA ASP A 71 5.55 -14.61 -13.91
C ASP A 71 5.15 -15.69 -12.90
N ALA A 72 3.85 -15.87 -12.68
CA ALA A 72 3.36 -16.96 -11.88
C ALA A 72 3.32 -18.24 -12.72
N PRO A 73 3.79 -19.40 -12.19
CA PRO A 73 3.54 -20.67 -12.82
C PRO A 73 2.03 -20.90 -13.03
N ALA A 74 1.66 -21.67 -14.05
CA ALA A 74 0.25 -22.00 -14.34
C ALA A 74 -0.43 -22.67 -13.13
N SER A 75 0.30 -23.47 -12.38
CA SER A 75 -0.14 -24.02 -11.12
C SER A 75 1.04 -24.15 -10.14
N MET A 76 0.71 -24.12 -8.86
CA MET A 76 1.69 -24.32 -7.78
C MET A 76 1.01 -24.96 -6.58
N THR A 77 1.78 -25.65 -5.77
CA THR A 77 1.27 -26.22 -4.52
C THR A 77 1.07 -25.13 -3.47
N VAL A 78 0.35 -25.42 -2.42
CA VAL A 78 0.18 -24.50 -1.29
C VAL A 78 1.53 -24.07 -0.72
N SER A 79 2.46 -25.01 -0.54
CA SER A 79 3.82 -24.70 -0.02
C SER A 79 4.62 -23.84 -0.98
N GLN A 80 4.57 -24.10 -2.29
CA GLN A 80 5.23 -23.28 -3.29
C GLN A 80 4.68 -21.86 -3.32
N LEU A 81 3.37 -21.71 -3.13
CA LEU A 81 2.71 -20.42 -3.09
C LEU A 81 3.25 -19.53 -1.96
N GLN A 82 3.51 -20.11 -0.79
CA GLN A 82 4.00 -19.36 0.37
C GLN A 82 5.40 -18.75 0.15
N SER A 83 6.20 -19.34 -0.73
CA SER A 83 7.55 -18.87 -1.04
C SER A 83 7.67 -18.19 -2.41
N ALA A 84 6.60 -18.13 -3.18
CA ALA A 84 6.60 -17.49 -4.49
C ALA A 84 6.64 -15.96 -4.38
N ASP A 85 7.29 -15.32 -5.33
CA ASP A 85 7.21 -13.87 -5.48
C ASP A 85 5.92 -13.49 -6.22
N LEU A 86 4.91 -13.10 -5.46
CA LEU A 86 3.60 -12.71 -5.98
C LEU A 86 3.44 -11.18 -6.07
N THR A 87 4.53 -10.44 -5.94
CA THR A 87 4.49 -8.98 -5.89
C THR A 87 4.38 -8.34 -7.27
N ALA A 88 3.86 -7.14 -7.29
CA ALA A 88 3.89 -6.24 -8.43
C ALA A 88 4.68 -4.98 -8.09
N LYS A 89 5.22 -4.35 -9.10
CA LYS A 89 5.96 -3.10 -8.98
C LYS A 89 5.18 -1.97 -9.62
N VAL A 90 5.26 -0.80 -9.01
CA VAL A 90 4.80 0.45 -9.64
C VAL A 90 5.89 0.91 -10.60
N ILE A 91 5.50 1.13 -11.86
CA ILE A 91 6.37 1.68 -12.89
C ILE A 91 5.94 3.11 -13.15
N SER A 92 6.84 4.04 -12.99
CA SER A 92 6.63 5.46 -13.23
C SER A 92 7.67 5.98 -14.23
N ASP A 93 7.20 6.52 -15.33
CA ASP A 93 8.06 6.99 -16.43
C ASP A 93 9.07 5.92 -16.91
N GLY A 94 8.63 4.68 -16.99
CA GLY A 94 9.43 3.56 -17.46
C GLY A 94 10.40 2.95 -16.44
N GLN A 95 10.40 3.42 -15.21
CA GLN A 95 11.29 2.95 -14.15
C GLN A 95 10.50 2.49 -12.92
N VAL A 96 11.06 1.54 -12.18
CA VAL A 96 10.47 1.11 -10.92
C VAL A 96 10.48 2.27 -9.93
N ALA A 97 9.31 2.58 -9.38
CA ALA A 97 9.17 3.59 -8.35
C ALA A 97 9.57 3.00 -6.99
N GLU A 98 10.66 3.49 -6.42
CA GLU A 98 11.20 3.03 -5.13
C GLU A 98 10.19 3.21 -3.97
N ASN A 99 9.41 4.27 -4.02
CA ASN A 99 8.38 4.57 -3.02
C ASN A 99 6.98 4.09 -3.42
N GLY A 100 6.89 3.21 -4.42
CA GLY A 100 5.62 2.64 -4.85
C GLY A 100 5.04 1.70 -3.80
N LYS A 101 3.74 1.82 -3.55
CA LYS A 101 2.99 0.93 -2.68
C LYS A 101 1.98 0.14 -3.49
N VAL A 102 1.86 -1.14 -3.19
CA VAL A 102 0.92 -2.03 -3.87
C VAL A 102 0.18 -2.85 -2.83
N SER A 103 -1.12 -2.93 -2.97
CA SER A 103 -1.97 -3.82 -2.19
C SER A 103 -2.52 -4.95 -3.06
N TYR A 104 -2.81 -6.09 -2.45
CA TYR A 104 -3.22 -7.29 -3.14
C TYR A 104 -4.54 -7.80 -2.59
N THR A 105 -5.36 -8.33 -3.48
CA THR A 105 -6.55 -9.09 -3.13
C THR A 105 -6.58 -10.38 -3.92
N TYR A 106 -7.11 -11.42 -3.29
CA TYR A 106 -7.26 -12.76 -3.87
C TYR A 106 -8.73 -13.14 -3.86
N LYS A 107 -9.25 -13.54 -4.99
CA LYS A 107 -10.64 -13.91 -5.13
C LYS A 107 -10.71 -15.36 -5.54
N LYS A 108 -11.22 -16.23 -4.65
CA LYS A 108 -11.36 -17.65 -4.94
C LYS A 108 -12.51 -17.87 -5.89
N LYS A 109 -12.27 -18.59 -7.00
CA LYS A 109 -13.31 -19.02 -7.89
C LYS A 109 -14.10 -20.15 -7.22
N THR A 110 -15.39 -19.92 -6.99
CA THR A 110 -16.28 -20.89 -6.39
C THR A 110 -17.33 -21.34 -7.39
N PHE A 111 -17.95 -22.48 -7.10
CA PHE A 111 -19.11 -22.92 -7.84
C PHE A 111 -20.28 -21.96 -7.61
N LEU A 112 -21.01 -21.57 -8.63
CA LEU A 112 -22.17 -20.67 -8.55
C LEU A 112 -21.83 -19.22 -8.24
N TRP A 113 -21.21 -18.36 -8.67
CA TRP A 113 -21.26 -16.88 -8.57
C TRP A 113 -20.70 -16.27 -7.29
N PHE A 114 -20.44 -17.06 -6.25
CA PHE A 114 -19.87 -16.56 -5.01
C PHE A 114 -18.34 -16.66 -5.07
N SER A 115 -17.69 -15.52 -4.97
CA SER A 115 -16.25 -15.47 -4.77
C SER A 115 -15.98 -14.86 -3.42
N SER A 116 -15.17 -15.52 -2.59
CA SER A 116 -14.69 -14.91 -1.36
C SER A 116 -13.42 -14.11 -1.66
N LYS A 117 -13.42 -12.85 -1.25
CA LYS A 117 -12.29 -11.94 -1.40
C LYS A 117 -11.47 -11.93 -0.11
N MET A 118 -10.17 -12.09 -0.23
CA MET A 118 -9.24 -12.04 0.89
C MET A 118 -8.02 -11.18 0.55
N SER A 119 -7.39 -10.58 1.56
CA SER A 119 -6.18 -9.77 1.40
C SER A 119 -4.90 -10.57 1.57
N GLY A 120 -4.96 -11.69 2.26
CA GLY A 120 -3.80 -12.57 2.50
C GLY A 120 -3.59 -13.59 1.39
N VAL A 121 -2.36 -14.10 1.29
CA VAL A 121 -2.01 -15.18 0.36
C VAL A 121 -2.85 -16.41 0.70
N PRO A 122 -3.47 -17.05 -0.31
CA PRO A 122 -4.28 -18.24 -0.07
C PRO A 122 -3.51 -19.38 0.60
N THR A 123 -4.18 -20.09 1.49
CA THR A 123 -3.63 -21.25 2.22
C THR A 123 -4.30 -22.55 1.83
N GLU A 124 -5.27 -22.52 0.93
CA GLU A 124 -6.04 -23.67 0.49
C GLU A 124 -5.95 -23.88 -1.02
N PRO A 125 -6.04 -25.10 -1.51
CA PRO A 125 -6.15 -25.37 -2.93
C PRO A 125 -7.36 -24.68 -3.55
N GLY A 126 -7.23 -24.26 -4.79
CA GLY A 126 -8.29 -23.60 -5.54
C GLY A 126 -7.74 -22.77 -6.69
N THR A 127 -8.64 -22.16 -7.42
CA THR A 127 -8.29 -21.19 -8.45
C THR A 127 -8.61 -19.80 -7.96
N TYR A 128 -7.62 -18.92 -8.01
CA TYR A 128 -7.73 -17.57 -7.47
C TYR A 128 -7.41 -16.54 -8.54
N THR A 129 -8.12 -15.42 -8.48
CA THR A 129 -7.73 -14.21 -9.19
C THR A 129 -6.99 -13.30 -8.22
N GLN A 130 -5.71 -13.07 -8.48
CA GLN A 130 -4.91 -12.09 -7.77
C GLN A 130 -5.04 -10.74 -8.45
N THR A 131 -5.36 -9.71 -7.70
CA THR A 131 -5.44 -8.33 -8.20
C THR A 131 -4.46 -7.48 -7.42
N ALA A 132 -3.65 -6.69 -8.13
CA ALA A 132 -2.75 -5.72 -7.57
C ALA A 132 -3.27 -4.30 -7.81
N LYS A 133 -3.20 -3.47 -6.79
CA LYS A 133 -3.65 -2.07 -6.83
C LYS A 133 -2.55 -1.16 -6.31
N ALA A 134 -2.20 -0.14 -7.09
CA ALA A 134 -1.28 0.90 -6.65
C ALA A 134 -1.93 1.79 -5.60
N GLY A 135 -1.12 2.24 -4.64
CA GLY A 135 -1.56 3.14 -3.58
C GLY A 135 -0.52 4.18 -3.25
N GLY A 136 -0.77 4.96 -2.21
CA GLY A 136 0.15 6.02 -1.80
C GLY A 136 0.29 7.10 -2.88
N ASN A 137 1.50 7.32 -3.33
CA ASN A 137 1.86 8.39 -4.27
C ASN A 137 1.52 8.10 -5.72
N TYR A 138 1.00 6.93 -6.03
CA TYR A 138 0.71 6.49 -7.39
C TYR A 138 -0.70 5.92 -7.50
N SER A 139 -1.33 6.16 -8.64
CA SER A 139 -2.63 5.61 -8.98
C SER A 139 -2.64 5.24 -10.46
N CYS A 140 -3.11 4.03 -10.75
CA CYS A 140 -3.26 3.54 -12.11
C CYS A 140 -4.28 2.41 -12.14
N SER A 141 -4.53 1.87 -13.32
CA SER A 141 -5.38 0.69 -13.47
C SER A 141 -4.80 -0.50 -12.72
N THR A 142 -5.68 -1.25 -12.08
CA THR A 142 -5.29 -2.52 -11.44
C THR A 142 -4.87 -3.54 -12.49
N ILE A 143 -4.02 -4.49 -12.08
CA ILE A 143 -3.70 -5.66 -12.88
C ILE A 143 -4.14 -6.92 -12.14
N SER A 144 -4.55 -7.93 -12.90
CA SER A 144 -5.02 -9.19 -12.34
C SER A 144 -4.43 -10.36 -13.09
N ARG A 145 -4.28 -11.48 -12.39
CA ARG A 145 -3.88 -12.76 -12.99
C ARG A 145 -4.53 -13.92 -12.25
N THR A 146 -4.64 -15.06 -12.92
CA THR A 146 -5.16 -16.29 -12.34
C THR A 146 -4.02 -17.13 -11.77
N ILE A 147 -4.21 -17.64 -10.57
CA ILE A 147 -3.28 -18.56 -9.90
C ILE A 147 -4.06 -19.82 -9.55
N THR A 148 -3.60 -20.98 -10.02
CA THR A 148 -4.16 -22.27 -9.64
C THR A 148 -3.29 -22.88 -8.55
N VAL A 149 -3.89 -23.17 -7.39
CA VAL A 149 -3.20 -23.73 -6.24
C VAL A 149 -3.68 -25.16 -6.04
N THR A 150 -2.73 -26.07 -5.97
CA THR A 150 -2.97 -27.49 -5.74
C THR A 150 -2.53 -27.89 -4.35
N ALA A 151 -3.06 -29.02 -3.85
CA ALA A 151 -2.64 -29.55 -2.55
C ALA A 151 -1.17 -29.97 -2.59
N ASP A 152 -0.49 -29.85 -1.46
CA ASP A 152 0.85 -30.39 -1.32
C ASP A 152 0.82 -31.91 -1.50
N PRO A 153 1.84 -32.52 -2.14
CA PRO A 153 1.94 -33.95 -2.24
C PRO A 153 1.95 -34.57 -0.86
N GLN A 154 1.17 -35.61 -0.65
CA GLN A 154 1.26 -36.37 0.60
C GLN A 154 2.49 -37.30 0.51
N PRO A 155 3.22 -37.46 1.65
CA PRO A 155 4.30 -38.44 1.66
C PRO A 155 3.74 -39.83 1.36
N ALA A 156 4.47 -40.60 0.58
CA ALA A 156 4.10 -41.99 0.27
C ALA A 156 3.90 -42.76 1.57
N ALA A 157 2.83 -43.55 1.66
CA ALA A 157 2.65 -44.44 2.80
C ALA A 157 3.84 -45.40 2.89
N ALA A 158 4.43 -45.57 4.07
CA ALA A 158 5.49 -46.52 4.27
C ALA A 158 4.97 -47.92 3.92
N GLU A 159 5.68 -48.67 3.06
CA GLU A 159 5.33 -50.04 2.78
C GLU A 159 5.42 -50.84 4.11
N GLN A 160 4.32 -51.47 4.45
CA GLN A 160 4.36 -52.41 5.59
C GLN A 160 5.17 -53.65 5.14
N PRO A 161 6.12 -54.08 5.97
CA PRO A 161 6.81 -55.33 5.66
C PRO A 161 5.82 -56.49 5.55
N ALA A 162 5.98 -57.31 4.55
CA ALA A 162 5.16 -58.52 4.37
C ALA A 162 5.29 -59.41 5.61
N ALA A 163 4.15 -59.85 6.12
CA ALA A 163 4.14 -60.75 7.27
C ALA A 163 4.68 -62.13 6.90
#